data_ae04746dd71a920b702060eaed1c35d5
#
_entry.id   ae04746dd71a920b702060eaed1c35d5
#
_cell.length_a   1.000
_cell.length_b   1.000
_cell.length_c   1.000
_cell.angle_alpha   90.00
_cell.angle_beta   90.00
_cell.angle_gamma   90.00
#
_symmetry.space_group_name_H-M   'P 1'
#
loop_
_entity.id
_entity.type
_entity.pdbx_description
1 polymer ?
#
loop_
_entity_poly.entity_id
_entity_poly.type
_entity_poly.pdbx_seq_one_letter_code
_entity_poly.pdbx_strand_id
1 'polypeptide(L)'
;YGAIGLSVLYFAWSLAAQMWVMQKVDKQLADLGLQDAPRLVAATPFNTLVWQVLVQVPDGVLSGSHSLSQDEADAPIRLQHISSDTAALAKLQNNVAFERLRRFNQGYFIAREVDGKLIISDVRMGREPHYTFNFAIAKWQNGQWQALTPPEQVQDRPDLKQEWAYLQKRLWGG
;
A
#
# COMPACT_ATOMS: atom_id res chain seq x y z
N TYR A 1 2.40 2.38 37.75
CA TYR A 1 3.71 2.40 37.05
C TYR A 1 3.90 1.20 36.08
N GLY A 2 3.32 0.01 36.39
CA GLY A 2 3.50 -1.19 35.53
C GLY A 2 2.93 -1.05 34.13
N ALA A 3 1.76 -0.43 33.96
CA ALA A 3 1.14 -0.22 32.66
C ALA A 3 1.98 0.68 31.73
N ILE A 4 2.59 1.72 32.29
CA ILE A 4 3.49 2.63 31.53
C ILE A 4 4.74 1.87 31.07
N GLY A 5 5.34 1.07 31.97
CA GLY A 5 6.49 0.23 31.62
C GLY A 5 6.20 -0.73 30.49
N LEU A 6 5.03 -1.41 30.54
CA LEU A 6 4.59 -2.31 29.46
C LEU A 6 4.38 -1.59 28.13
N SER A 7 3.78 -0.40 28.18
CA SER A 7 3.59 0.41 26.96
C SER A 7 4.92 0.82 26.33
N VAL A 8 5.89 1.23 27.14
CA VAL A 8 7.24 1.60 26.65
C VAL A 8 7.94 0.39 26.03
N LEU A 9 7.87 -0.78 26.65
CA LEU A 9 8.43 -2.03 26.10
C LEU A 9 7.77 -2.41 24.78
N TYR A 10 6.45 -2.27 24.67
CA TYR A 10 5.73 -2.54 23.42
C TYR A 10 6.15 -1.59 22.30
N PHE A 11 6.30 -0.28 22.58
CA PHE A 11 6.81 0.68 21.61
C PHE A 11 8.24 0.38 21.19
N ALA A 12 9.12 0.09 22.14
CA ALA A 12 10.51 -0.27 21.84
C ALA A 12 10.58 -1.52 20.95
N TRP A 13 9.79 -2.55 21.26
CA TRP A 13 9.64 -3.74 20.41
C TRP A 13 9.16 -3.38 19.01
N SER A 14 8.09 -2.58 18.90
CA SER A 14 7.52 -2.21 17.61
C SER A 14 8.52 -1.45 16.72
N LEU A 15 9.29 -0.53 17.30
CA LEU A 15 10.35 0.19 16.59
C LEU A 15 11.48 -0.75 16.15
N ALA A 16 11.94 -1.64 17.04
CA ALA A 16 12.98 -2.62 16.71
C ALA A 16 12.54 -3.55 15.57
N ALA A 17 11.29 -4.03 15.62
CA ALA A 17 10.69 -4.86 14.59
C ALA A 17 10.61 -4.12 13.24
N GLN A 18 10.16 -2.85 13.25
CA GLN A 18 10.12 -2.01 12.05
C GLN A 18 11.51 -1.83 11.43
N MET A 19 12.50 -1.48 12.26
CA MET A 19 13.88 -1.28 11.81
C MET A 19 14.45 -2.56 11.20
N TRP A 20 14.18 -3.71 11.79
CA TRP A 20 14.65 -4.99 11.27
C TRP A 20 14.02 -5.32 9.91
N VAL A 21 12.70 -5.16 9.77
CA VAL A 21 12.02 -5.37 8.47
C VAL A 21 12.51 -4.36 7.44
N MET A 22 12.71 -3.09 7.83
CA MET A 22 13.22 -2.05 6.94
C MET A 22 14.61 -2.42 6.40
N GLN A 23 15.55 -2.85 7.25
CA GLN A 23 16.89 -3.27 6.83
C GLN A 23 16.85 -4.44 5.84
N LYS A 24 15.93 -5.40 6.07
CA LYS A 24 15.71 -6.50 5.15
C LYS A 24 15.19 -6.03 3.79
N VAL A 25 14.23 -5.10 3.79
CA VAL A 25 13.71 -4.47 2.57
C VAL A 25 14.82 -3.72 1.84
N ASP A 26 15.61 -2.92 2.55
CA ASP A 26 16.71 -2.12 1.99
C ASP A 26 17.73 -3.01 1.28
N LYS A 27 18.15 -4.10 1.91
CA LYS A 27 19.05 -5.07 1.31
C LYS A 27 18.47 -5.68 0.03
N GLN A 28 17.20 -6.13 0.09
CA GLN A 28 16.54 -6.72 -1.07
C GLN A 28 16.37 -5.72 -2.21
N LEU A 29 16.03 -4.46 -1.93
CA LEU A 29 15.89 -3.42 -2.95
C LEU A 29 17.24 -3.05 -3.57
N ALA A 30 18.32 -3.08 -2.81
CA ALA A 30 19.67 -2.89 -3.36
C ALA A 30 20.04 -4.00 -4.35
N ASP A 31 19.73 -5.26 -4.03
CA ASP A 31 19.96 -6.40 -4.92
C ASP A 31 19.12 -6.31 -6.23
N LEU A 32 17.98 -5.63 -6.18
CA LEU A 32 17.09 -5.37 -7.32
C LEU A 32 17.43 -4.08 -8.10
N GLY A 33 18.42 -3.29 -7.66
CA GLY A 33 18.73 -1.98 -8.23
C GLY A 33 17.70 -0.89 -7.93
N LEU A 34 16.91 -1.07 -6.85
CA LEU A 34 15.83 -0.19 -6.41
C LEU A 34 16.14 0.50 -5.07
N GLN A 35 17.42 0.65 -4.72
CA GLN A 35 17.87 1.21 -3.42
C GLN A 35 17.33 2.62 -3.16
N ASP A 36 17.09 3.41 -4.21
CA ASP A 36 16.59 4.79 -4.11
C ASP A 36 15.06 4.90 -4.21
N ALA A 37 14.36 3.78 -4.44
CA ALA A 37 12.91 3.77 -4.57
C ALA A 37 12.24 4.12 -3.21
N PRO A 38 11.27 5.06 -3.19
CA PRO A 38 10.50 5.35 -2.00
C PRO A 38 9.78 4.10 -1.49
N ARG A 39 9.90 3.83 -0.19
CA ARG A 39 9.32 2.63 0.43
C ARG A 39 8.64 2.94 1.74
N LEU A 40 7.60 2.18 2.03
CA LEU A 40 6.84 2.22 3.28
C LEU A 40 6.84 0.82 3.89
N VAL A 41 7.23 0.75 5.16
CA VAL A 41 7.10 -0.46 5.99
C VAL A 41 6.23 -0.11 7.18
N ALA A 42 5.06 -0.72 7.25
CA ALA A 42 4.07 -0.45 8.29
C ALA A 42 3.51 -1.74 8.86
N ALA A 43 3.27 -1.76 10.17
CA ALA A 43 2.57 -2.87 10.80
C ALA A 43 1.13 -2.97 10.26
N THR A 44 0.65 -4.19 10.05
CA THR A 44 -0.76 -4.41 9.72
C THR A 44 -1.65 -4.15 10.93
N PRO A 45 -2.95 -3.87 10.76
CA PRO A 45 -3.83 -3.54 11.87
C PRO A 45 -3.79 -4.56 13.01
N PHE A 46 -3.83 -4.05 14.24
CA PHE A 46 -3.95 -4.81 15.49
C PHE A 46 -2.77 -5.75 15.84
N ASN A 47 -1.60 -5.61 15.18
CA ASN A 47 -0.43 -6.41 15.52
C ASN A 47 0.88 -5.70 15.15
N THR A 48 2.01 -6.26 15.62
CA THR A 48 3.38 -5.84 15.28
C THR A 48 4.23 -7.00 14.78
N LEU A 49 3.57 -8.09 14.33
CA LEU A 49 4.23 -9.29 13.81
C LEU A 49 4.17 -9.38 12.28
N VAL A 50 3.12 -8.83 11.67
CA VAL A 50 2.95 -8.82 10.22
C VAL A 50 3.13 -7.39 9.70
N TRP A 51 4.07 -7.21 8.79
CA TRP A 51 4.47 -5.91 8.24
C TRP A 51 4.14 -5.85 6.76
N GLN A 52 3.42 -4.81 6.36
CA GLN A 52 3.20 -4.47 4.96
C GLN A 52 4.42 -3.73 4.42
N VAL A 53 4.82 -4.08 3.21
CA VAL A 53 5.90 -3.44 2.47
C VAL A 53 5.34 -2.91 1.16
N LEU A 54 5.51 -1.62 0.92
CA LEU A 54 5.13 -0.95 -0.32
C LEU A 54 6.36 -0.23 -0.88
N VAL A 55 6.64 -0.38 -2.17
CA VAL A 55 7.74 0.29 -2.86
C VAL A 55 7.20 0.96 -4.09
N GLN A 56 7.44 2.26 -4.24
CA GLN A 56 7.03 3.00 -5.43
C GLN A 56 7.96 2.66 -6.59
N VAL A 57 7.35 2.32 -7.73
CA VAL A 57 8.05 2.11 -9.00
C VAL A 57 7.40 2.97 -10.09
N PRO A 58 8.09 3.26 -11.20
CA PRO A 58 7.58 4.19 -12.22
C PRO A 58 6.21 3.86 -12.80
N ASP A 59 5.86 2.58 -12.86
CA ASP A 59 4.64 2.04 -13.47
C ASP A 59 3.66 1.43 -12.45
N GLY A 60 3.85 1.71 -11.14
CA GLY A 60 2.96 1.20 -10.10
C GLY A 60 3.58 1.11 -8.72
N VAL A 61 3.27 0.04 -8.02
CA VAL A 61 3.75 -0.24 -6.66
C VAL A 61 4.12 -1.72 -6.53
N LEU A 62 5.28 -2.01 -5.93
CA LEU A 62 5.56 -3.35 -5.44
C LEU A 62 4.96 -3.48 -4.05
N SER A 63 4.12 -4.48 -3.84
CA SER A 63 3.44 -4.75 -2.57
C SER A 63 3.79 -6.13 -2.06
N GLY A 64 4.08 -6.22 -0.77
CA GLY A 64 4.36 -7.49 -0.10
C GLY A 64 4.07 -7.42 1.38
N SER A 65 4.25 -8.54 2.06
CA SER A 65 4.16 -8.60 3.51
C SER A 65 5.23 -9.53 4.08
N HIS A 66 5.70 -9.19 5.27
CA HIS A 66 6.63 -10.01 6.04
C HIS A 66 6.04 -10.32 7.42
N SER A 67 6.04 -11.60 7.79
CA SER A 67 5.61 -12.07 9.11
C SER A 67 6.83 -12.46 9.93
N LEU A 68 7.02 -11.81 11.07
CA LEU A 68 8.10 -12.14 12.01
C LEU A 68 7.95 -13.52 12.65
N SER A 69 6.74 -14.09 12.62
CA SER A 69 6.44 -15.39 13.22
C SER A 69 6.41 -16.55 12.24
N GLN A 70 6.20 -16.28 10.93
CA GLN A 70 5.98 -17.34 9.95
C GLN A 70 7.02 -17.37 8.84
N ASP A 71 7.62 -16.23 8.51
CA ASP A 71 8.58 -16.16 7.42
C ASP A 71 9.99 -16.42 7.96
N GLU A 72 10.80 -17.14 7.21
CA GLU A 72 12.21 -17.34 7.54
C GLU A 72 12.96 -15.99 7.53
N ALA A 73 13.86 -15.84 8.50
CA ALA A 73 14.58 -14.58 8.69
C ALA A 73 15.35 -14.15 7.42
N ASP A 74 15.93 -15.10 6.68
CA ASP A 74 16.75 -14.84 5.50
C ASP A 74 15.98 -14.94 4.17
N ALA A 75 14.73 -15.45 4.17
CA ALA A 75 13.95 -15.58 2.96
C ALA A 75 13.56 -14.17 2.41
N PRO A 76 13.64 -13.95 1.09
CA PRO A 76 13.26 -12.68 0.51
C PRO A 76 11.76 -12.43 0.67
N ILE A 77 11.39 -11.16 0.85
CA ILE A 77 10.00 -10.74 0.89
C ILE A 77 9.41 -10.89 -0.51
N ARG A 78 8.30 -11.60 -0.63
CA ARG A 78 7.59 -11.75 -1.91
C ARG A 78 6.91 -10.45 -2.26
N LEU A 79 7.49 -9.70 -3.20
CA LEU A 79 6.93 -8.46 -3.72
C LEU A 79 6.14 -8.76 -5.00
N GLN A 80 4.88 -8.36 -5.02
CA GLN A 80 4.01 -8.43 -6.19
C GLN A 80 3.93 -7.05 -6.82
N HIS A 81 4.15 -6.96 -8.13
CA HIS A 81 3.94 -5.73 -8.88
C HIS A 81 2.45 -5.49 -9.11
N ILE A 82 1.99 -4.30 -8.72
CA ILE A 82 0.64 -3.80 -8.93
C ILE A 82 0.75 -2.63 -9.89
N SER A 83 0.33 -2.84 -11.13
CA SER A 83 0.44 -1.85 -12.19
C SER A 83 -0.50 -0.67 -11.99
N SER A 84 -0.07 0.50 -12.45
CA SER A 84 -0.83 1.75 -12.47
C SER A 84 -0.95 2.26 -13.90
N ASP A 85 -2.13 2.73 -14.30
CA ASP A 85 -2.33 3.35 -15.61
C ASP A 85 -1.73 4.76 -15.64
N THR A 86 -0.42 4.81 -15.79
CA THR A 86 0.34 6.06 -15.89
C THR A 86 0.03 6.84 -17.17
N ALA A 87 -0.40 6.15 -18.25
CA ALA A 87 -0.76 6.78 -19.50
C ALA A 87 -2.07 7.58 -19.39
N ALA A 88 -3.05 7.05 -18.68
CA ALA A 88 -4.28 7.77 -18.36
C ALA A 88 -4.02 8.97 -17.45
N LEU A 89 -3.16 8.81 -16.43
CA LEU A 89 -2.77 9.89 -15.54
C LEU A 89 -2.05 11.03 -16.27
N ALA A 90 -1.16 10.71 -17.20
CA ALA A 90 -0.44 11.72 -18.00
C ALA A 90 -1.38 12.62 -18.83
N LYS A 91 -2.56 12.10 -19.22
CA LYS A 91 -3.58 12.87 -19.94
C LYS A 91 -4.37 13.84 -19.03
N LEU A 92 -4.25 13.68 -17.70
CA LEU A 92 -4.91 14.50 -16.68
C LEU A 92 -3.96 15.51 -16.02
N GLN A 93 -2.90 15.92 -16.72
CA GLN A 93 -1.96 16.93 -16.24
C GLN A 93 -2.72 18.19 -15.80
N ASN A 94 -2.32 18.76 -14.65
CA ASN A 94 -2.97 19.92 -13.99
C ASN A 94 -4.34 19.64 -13.34
N ASN A 95 -4.74 18.39 -13.15
CA ASN A 95 -5.93 18.09 -12.36
C ASN A 95 -5.67 18.35 -10.87
N VAL A 96 -6.25 19.42 -10.34
CA VAL A 96 -6.09 19.85 -8.93
C VAL A 96 -6.53 18.75 -7.95
N ALA A 97 -7.57 17.99 -8.29
CA ALA A 97 -8.07 16.90 -7.44
C ALA A 97 -7.06 15.74 -7.38
N PHE A 98 -6.47 15.36 -8.53
CA PHE A 98 -5.41 14.36 -8.57
C PHE A 98 -4.18 14.80 -7.74
N GLU A 99 -3.73 16.06 -7.90
CA GLU A 99 -2.59 16.55 -7.15
C GLU A 99 -2.83 16.58 -5.63
N ARG A 100 -4.04 16.87 -5.19
CA ARG A 100 -4.41 16.76 -3.77
C ARG A 100 -4.36 15.32 -3.26
N LEU A 101 -4.90 14.37 -4.01
CA LEU A 101 -4.85 12.95 -3.67
C LEU A 101 -3.41 12.45 -3.65
N ARG A 102 -2.59 12.80 -4.64
CA ARG A 102 -1.18 12.42 -4.74
C ARG A 102 -0.36 12.92 -3.52
N ARG A 103 -0.66 14.13 -3.03
CA ARG A 103 -0.04 14.64 -1.79
C ARG A 103 -0.55 13.91 -0.56
N PHE A 104 -1.85 13.63 -0.49
CA PHE A 104 -2.45 12.92 0.63
C PHE A 104 -1.89 11.50 0.78
N ASN A 105 -1.80 10.75 -0.31
CA ASN A 105 -1.30 9.38 -0.28
C ASN A 105 0.22 9.27 -0.47
N GLN A 106 0.93 10.43 -0.51
CA GLN A 106 2.40 10.50 -0.61
C GLN A 106 2.98 9.71 -1.78
N GLY A 107 2.23 9.55 -2.88
CA GLY A 107 2.61 8.76 -4.03
C GLY A 107 2.33 7.25 -3.92
N TYR A 108 1.85 6.75 -2.79
CA TYR A 108 1.46 5.35 -2.62
C TYR A 108 0.03 5.12 -3.11
N PHE A 109 -0.14 5.14 -4.41
CA PHE A 109 -1.41 4.91 -5.08
C PHE A 109 -1.22 4.14 -6.38
N ILE A 110 -2.32 3.58 -6.87
CA ILE A 110 -2.44 3.06 -8.23
C ILE A 110 -3.63 3.73 -8.92
N ALA A 111 -3.52 3.87 -10.24
CA ALA A 111 -4.60 4.32 -11.09
C ALA A 111 -5.10 3.16 -11.94
N ARG A 112 -6.41 3.01 -12.05
CA ARG A 112 -7.04 1.98 -12.90
C ARG A 112 -8.27 2.52 -13.59
N GLU A 113 -8.48 2.09 -14.82
CA GLU A 113 -9.76 2.27 -15.51
C GLU A 113 -10.71 1.15 -15.08
N VAL A 114 -11.85 1.55 -14.54
CA VAL A 114 -12.95 0.65 -14.17
C VAL A 114 -14.26 1.30 -14.63
N ASP A 115 -15.04 0.61 -15.45
CA ASP A 115 -16.34 1.08 -15.96
C ASP A 115 -16.30 2.50 -16.55
N GLY A 116 -15.24 2.79 -17.31
CA GLY A 116 -15.05 4.09 -17.95
C GLY A 116 -14.72 5.22 -16.97
N LYS A 117 -14.35 4.91 -15.74
CA LYS A 117 -13.85 5.86 -14.75
C LYS A 117 -12.36 5.58 -14.45
N LEU A 118 -11.58 6.63 -14.30
CA LEU A 118 -10.21 6.53 -13.81
C LEU A 118 -10.23 6.66 -12.29
N ILE A 119 -9.91 5.55 -11.62
CA ILE A 119 -9.96 5.42 -10.16
C ILE A 119 -8.53 5.47 -9.62
N ILE A 120 -8.31 6.31 -8.61
CA ILE A 120 -7.09 6.33 -7.80
C ILE A 120 -7.39 5.59 -6.50
N SER A 121 -6.60 4.54 -6.21
CA SER A 121 -6.68 3.76 -4.99
C SER A 121 -5.45 3.98 -4.13
N ASP A 122 -5.65 4.34 -2.86
CA ASP A 122 -4.56 4.44 -1.87
C ASP A 122 -4.16 3.05 -1.41
N VAL A 123 -2.97 2.61 -1.80
CA VAL A 123 -2.49 1.24 -1.51
C VAL A 123 -1.99 1.04 -0.09
N ARG A 124 -1.92 2.10 0.72
CA ARG A 124 -1.52 2.00 2.14
C ARG A 124 -2.61 1.40 3.02
N MET A 125 -3.87 1.51 2.58
CA MET A 125 -5.04 1.11 3.36
C MET A 125 -5.84 0.05 2.60
N GLY A 126 -5.49 -1.19 2.84
CA GLY A 126 -6.08 -2.34 2.17
C GLY A 126 -5.04 -3.19 1.46
N ARG A 127 -5.50 -4.14 0.68
CA ARG A 127 -4.69 -5.09 -0.08
C ARG A 127 -5.37 -5.43 -1.40
N GLU A 128 -4.59 -5.72 -2.42
CA GLU A 128 -5.13 -6.15 -3.71
C GLU A 128 -6.12 -7.32 -3.57
N PRO A 129 -7.30 -7.24 -4.21
CA PRO A 129 -7.78 -6.17 -5.09
C PRO A 129 -8.57 -5.05 -4.37
N HIS A 130 -8.74 -5.11 -3.05
CA HIS A 130 -9.63 -4.24 -2.27
C HIS A 130 -8.87 -3.19 -1.48
N TYR A 131 -9.14 -1.92 -1.79
CA TYR A 131 -8.58 -0.78 -1.06
C TYR A 131 -9.68 0.06 -0.43
N THR A 132 -9.39 0.62 0.75
CA THR A 132 -10.38 1.37 1.52
C THR A 132 -10.70 2.74 0.89
N PHE A 133 -9.69 3.38 0.31
CA PHE A 133 -9.83 4.72 -0.25
C PHE A 133 -9.65 4.68 -1.76
N ASN A 134 -10.77 4.72 -2.47
CA ASN A 134 -10.84 4.75 -3.91
C ASN A 134 -11.61 6.01 -4.36
N PHE A 135 -11.02 6.77 -5.29
CA PHE A 135 -11.62 7.99 -5.82
C PHE A 135 -11.60 7.99 -7.34
N ALA A 136 -12.76 8.08 -7.97
CA ALA A 136 -12.85 8.37 -9.39
C ALA A 136 -12.52 9.84 -9.61
N ILE A 137 -11.45 10.11 -10.36
CA ILE A 137 -10.95 11.45 -10.64
C ILE A 137 -11.28 11.93 -12.05
N ALA A 138 -11.64 11.01 -12.94
CA ALA A 138 -12.07 11.31 -14.30
C ALA A 138 -13.00 10.23 -14.83
N LYS A 139 -13.76 10.58 -15.87
CA LYS A 139 -14.57 9.64 -16.65
C LYS A 139 -14.22 9.74 -18.12
N TRP A 140 -14.30 8.62 -18.83
CA TRP A 140 -14.10 8.57 -20.27
C TRP A 140 -15.36 9.04 -20.99
N GLN A 141 -15.30 10.14 -21.71
CA GLN A 141 -16.43 10.67 -22.51
C GLN A 141 -15.91 11.30 -23.80
N ASN A 142 -16.61 11.06 -24.91
CA ASN A 142 -16.28 11.66 -26.22
C ASN A 142 -14.81 11.45 -26.66
N GLY A 143 -14.25 10.25 -26.36
CA GLY A 143 -12.88 9.92 -26.74
C GLY A 143 -11.78 10.52 -25.87
N GLN A 144 -12.11 11.12 -24.74
CA GLN A 144 -11.14 11.73 -23.81
C GLN A 144 -11.51 11.59 -22.36
N TRP A 145 -10.52 11.68 -21.46
CA TRP A 145 -10.74 11.75 -20.04
C TRP A 145 -11.25 13.14 -19.64
N GLN A 146 -12.41 13.18 -18.98
CA GLN A 146 -12.97 14.40 -18.40
C GLN A 146 -12.83 14.35 -16.88
N ALA A 147 -12.14 15.35 -16.32
CA ALA A 147 -11.93 15.44 -14.88
C ALA A 147 -13.25 15.55 -14.11
N LEU A 148 -13.36 14.81 -13.02
CA LEU A 148 -14.45 14.95 -12.05
C LEU A 148 -14.05 15.96 -10.96
N THR A 149 -14.90 16.93 -10.75
CA THR A 149 -14.69 17.97 -9.72
C THR A 149 -16.01 18.22 -8.98
N PRO A 150 -16.13 17.78 -7.72
CA PRO A 150 -15.15 17.03 -6.92
C PRO A 150 -14.95 15.58 -7.39
N PRO A 151 -13.86 14.89 -6.95
CA PRO A 151 -13.71 13.45 -7.14
C PRO A 151 -14.86 12.67 -6.48
N GLU A 152 -15.27 11.59 -7.10
CA GLU A 152 -16.31 10.71 -6.55
C GLU A 152 -15.66 9.61 -5.72
N GLN A 153 -16.04 9.45 -4.46
CA GLN A 153 -15.60 8.28 -3.69
C GLN A 153 -16.28 7.02 -4.20
N VAL A 154 -15.48 6.04 -4.56
CA VAL A 154 -15.95 4.71 -4.98
C VAL A 154 -15.81 3.77 -3.78
N GLN A 155 -16.95 3.24 -3.32
CA GLN A 155 -16.93 2.29 -2.20
C GLN A 155 -16.53 0.91 -2.71
N ASP A 156 -15.39 0.44 -2.26
CA ASP A 156 -15.01 -0.96 -2.33
C ASP A 156 -14.95 -1.48 -0.89
N ARG A 157 -15.81 -2.45 -0.59
CA ARG A 157 -15.88 -3.01 0.76
C ARG A 157 -15.08 -4.31 0.79
N PRO A 158 -13.90 -4.31 1.43
CA PRO A 158 -13.17 -5.54 1.64
C PRO A 158 -14.04 -6.53 2.42
N ASP A 159 -13.98 -7.80 2.05
CA ASP A 159 -14.58 -8.85 2.86
C ASP A 159 -13.75 -9.00 4.15
N LEU A 160 -14.27 -8.47 5.25
CA LEU A 160 -13.61 -8.51 6.56
C LEU A 160 -13.28 -9.93 7.02
N LYS A 161 -14.05 -10.94 6.57
CA LYS A 161 -13.78 -12.34 6.89
C LYS A 161 -12.53 -12.83 6.16
N GLN A 162 -12.38 -12.46 4.88
CA GLN A 162 -11.19 -12.81 4.10
C GLN A 162 -9.95 -12.10 4.63
N GLU A 163 -10.06 -10.81 4.97
CA GLU A 163 -8.94 -10.06 5.55
C GLU A 163 -8.52 -10.63 6.92
N TRP A 164 -9.49 -11.00 7.75
CA TRP A 164 -9.22 -11.65 9.02
C TRP A 164 -8.57 -13.03 8.85
N ALA A 165 -9.08 -13.86 7.94
CA ALA A 165 -8.50 -15.16 7.62
C ALA A 165 -7.06 -15.04 7.10
N TYR A 166 -6.80 -14.04 6.24
CA TYR A 166 -5.45 -13.73 5.79
C TYR A 166 -4.52 -13.37 6.95
N LEU A 167 -4.94 -12.48 7.85
CA LEU A 167 -4.14 -12.09 9.02
C LEU A 167 -3.87 -13.29 9.94
N GLN A 168 -4.88 -14.12 10.20
CA GLN A 168 -4.71 -15.32 11.02
C GLN A 168 -3.67 -16.27 10.39
N LYS A 169 -3.76 -16.50 9.09
CA LYS A 169 -2.79 -17.33 8.38
C LYS A 169 -1.37 -16.76 8.47
N ARG A 170 -1.21 -15.44 8.38
CA ARG A 170 0.09 -14.76 8.46
C ARG A 170 0.64 -14.67 9.89
N LEU A 171 -0.20 -14.77 10.90
CA LEU A 171 0.20 -14.74 12.31
C LEU A 171 0.52 -16.14 12.87
N TRP A 172 -0.28 -17.13 12.50
CA TRP A 172 -0.29 -18.42 13.19
C TRP A 172 0.07 -19.61 12.29
N GLY A 173 0.09 -19.43 10.98
CA GLY A 173 0.24 -20.50 10.00
C GLY A 173 -1.05 -21.36 9.91
N GLY A 174 -1.53 -21.69 8.74
CA GLY A 174 -2.71 -22.50 8.53
C GLY A 174 -2.66 -23.15 7.15
#